data_abfd03d61cdecc4d784d002274430e23
#
_entry.id   abfd03d61cdecc4d784d002274430e23
#
_cell.length_a   1.000
_cell.length_b   1.000
_cell.length_c   1.000
_cell.angle_alpha   90.00
_cell.angle_beta   90.00
_cell.angle_gamma   90.00
#
_symmetry.space_group_name_H-M   'P 1'
#
loop_
_entity.id
_entity.type
_entity.pdbx_description
1 polymer ?
#
loop_
_entity_poly.entity_id
_entity_poly.type
_entity_poly.pdbx_seq_one_letter_code
_entity_poly.pdbx_strand_id
1 'polypeptide(L)'
;MKEQVLNSPFCRTEFLDLAEIVSEEKITKYKNYAISESSIVNVGNRNFVDYRPDIFIEPEVIDDNNITNINLDSLHFFQIQNLVEKIDFNNIQIKKSDIAVNLILPRTYDEYLEGLTKKNRHELRRKKRKFDNENIQYKLEESKELDIFDIFISQHKTSKGDKGRFMTDLVEAYFRNLLNLEGWKIYYINSKKGPLSIAFCYEN
;
A
#
# COMPACT_ATOMS: atom_id res chain seq x y z
N MET A 1 6.25 -18.81 3.11
CA MET A 1 6.15 -17.39 3.54
C MET A 1 7.09 -16.45 2.76
N LYS A 2 8.28 -16.91 2.29
CA LYS A 2 9.21 -16.07 1.51
C LYS A 2 8.70 -15.68 0.10
N GLU A 3 7.95 -16.54 -0.57
CA GLU A 3 7.48 -16.27 -1.96
C GLU A 3 6.33 -15.24 -2.04
N GLN A 4 5.49 -15.13 -1.03
CA GLN A 4 4.35 -14.19 -1.06
C GLN A 4 4.75 -12.72 -0.88
N VAL A 5 5.92 -12.48 -0.29
CA VAL A 5 6.43 -11.14 -0.01
C VAL A 5 7.06 -10.50 -1.26
N LEU A 6 7.58 -11.32 -2.18
CA LEU A 6 8.24 -10.87 -3.41
C LEU A 6 7.28 -10.25 -4.45
N ASN A 7 5.99 -10.42 -4.29
CA ASN A 7 4.96 -9.95 -5.24
C ASN A 7 4.27 -8.65 -4.84
N SER A 8 4.78 -7.94 -3.82
CA SER A 8 4.22 -6.64 -3.46
C SER A 8 4.43 -5.62 -4.59
N PRO A 9 3.40 -4.86 -4.99
CA PRO A 9 3.55 -3.80 -5.99
C PRO A 9 4.58 -2.75 -5.54
N PHE A 10 4.70 -2.55 -4.23
CA PHE A 10 5.61 -1.58 -3.62
C PHE A 10 7.11 -1.91 -3.76
N CYS A 11 7.45 -3.06 -4.35
CA CYS A 11 8.83 -3.49 -4.61
C CYS A 11 9.20 -3.40 -6.09
N ARG A 12 8.26 -3.06 -6.95
CA ARG A 12 8.47 -2.95 -8.39
C ARG A 12 9.15 -1.64 -8.73
N THR A 13 10.05 -1.69 -9.72
CA THR A 13 10.82 -0.51 -10.16
C THR A 13 9.89 0.61 -10.59
N GLU A 14 8.86 0.32 -11.36
CA GLU A 14 7.91 1.29 -11.88
C GLU A 14 7.17 2.03 -10.76
N PHE A 15 6.82 1.31 -9.70
CA PHE A 15 6.22 1.91 -8.52
C PHE A 15 7.20 2.83 -7.78
N LEU A 16 8.45 2.36 -7.61
CA LEU A 16 9.49 3.13 -6.92
C LEU A 16 9.88 4.39 -7.71
N ASP A 17 9.89 4.32 -9.03
CA ASP A 17 10.14 5.48 -9.89
C ASP A 17 9.05 6.54 -9.73
N LEU A 18 7.78 6.13 -9.67
CA LEU A 18 6.69 7.07 -9.38
C LEU A 18 6.76 7.62 -7.96
N ALA A 19 7.11 6.79 -6.97
CA ALA A 19 7.24 7.23 -5.58
C ALA A 19 8.39 8.24 -5.41
N GLU A 20 9.45 8.13 -6.20
CA GLU A 20 10.55 9.11 -6.23
C GLU A 20 10.07 10.48 -6.73
N ILE A 21 9.25 10.52 -7.81
CA ILE A 21 8.71 11.76 -8.39
C ILE A 21 7.86 12.53 -7.38
N VAL A 22 7.11 11.82 -6.53
CA VAL A 22 6.23 12.42 -5.52
C VAL A 22 6.89 12.61 -4.16
N SER A 23 8.19 12.34 -4.05
CA SER A 23 8.94 12.64 -2.83
C SER A 23 9.10 14.15 -2.68
N GLU A 24 8.73 14.67 -1.51
CA GLU A 24 8.92 16.09 -1.17
C GLU A 24 10.39 16.40 -0.78
N GLU A 25 11.18 15.36 -0.53
CA GLU A 25 12.58 15.48 -0.11
C GLU A 25 13.52 15.29 -1.30
N LYS A 26 14.65 15.99 -1.27
CA LYS A 26 15.74 15.74 -2.22
C LYS A 26 16.40 14.43 -1.85
N ILE A 27 16.20 13.41 -2.66
CA ILE A 27 16.73 12.07 -2.43
C ILE A 27 17.61 11.62 -3.61
N THR A 28 18.53 10.70 -3.30
CA THR A 28 19.24 9.91 -4.29
C THR A 28 18.77 8.46 -4.15
N LYS A 29 18.11 7.94 -5.19
CA LYS A 29 17.56 6.59 -5.18
C LYS A 29 18.61 5.52 -5.43
N TYR A 30 18.55 4.45 -4.63
CA TYR A 30 19.32 3.22 -4.79
C TYR A 30 18.36 2.04 -4.80
N LYS A 31 18.09 1.45 -5.96
CA LYS A 31 17.14 0.32 -6.08
C LYS A 31 15.83 0.58 -5.30
N ASN A 32 15.70 0.05 -4.09
CA ASN A 32 14.51 0.06 -3.25
C ASN A 32 14.62 0.92 -1.98
N TYR A 33 15.69 1.67 -1.82
CA TYR A 33 15.85 2.70 -0.77
C TYR A 33 16.42 3.99 -1.38
N ALA A 34 16.50 5.03 -0.59
CA ALA A 34 17.06 6.30 -0.99
C ALA A 34 17.95 6.90 0.10
N ILE A 35 18.81 7.83 -0.28
CA ILE A 35 19.61 8.65 0.62
C ILE A 35 19.07 10.05 0.58
N SER A 36 18.73 10.59 1.77
CA SER A 36 18.44 11.99 2.01
C SER A 36 19.47 12.53 2.99
N GLU A 37 20.28 13.51 2.58
CA GLU A 37 21.42 14.02 3.35
C GLU A 37 22.36 12.87 3.83
N SER A 38 22.44 12.64 5.15
CA SER A 38 23.21 11.57 5.76
C SER A 38 22.34 10.40 6.28
N SER A 39 21.13 10.26 5.75
CA SER A 39 20.16 9.25 6.20
C SER A 39 19.73 8.35 5.06
N ILE A 40 19.66 7.06 5.34
CA ILE A 40 18.98 6.11 4.47
C ILE A 40 17.49 6.17 4.79
N VAL A 41 16.67 6.36 3.77
CA VAL A 41 15.22 6.54 3.88
C VAL A 41 14.48 5.65 2.87
N ASN A 42 13.20 5.52 3.05
CA ASN A 42 12.34 4.89 2.05
C ASN A 42 12.23 5.79 0.81
N VAL A 43 12.12 5.17 -0.37
CA VAL A 43 11.72 5.91 -1.58
C VAL A 43 10.26 6.29 -1.47
N GLY A 44 9.96 7.57 -1.61
CA GLY A 44 8.61 8.12 -1.52
C GLY A 44 8.11 8.31 -0.09
N ASN A 45 6.93 8.91 0.02
CA ASN A 45 6.32 9.21 1.30
C ASN A 45 5.75 7.92 1.93
N ARG A 46 5.93 7.72 3.24
CA ARG A 46 5.36 6.59 4.02
C ARG A 46 3.84 6.44 3.85
N ASN A 47 3.13 7.49 3.54
CA ASN A 47 1.68 7.44 3.31
C ASN A 47 1.28 6.74 2.00
N PHE A 48 2.23 6.53 1.06
CA PHE A 48 1.98 5.88 -0.22
C PHE A 48 2.45 4.44 -0.26
N VAL A 49 3.32 4.06 0.68
CA VAL A 49 4.03 2.80 0.66
C VAL A 49 3.65 2.02 1.88
N ASP A 50 2.89 0.95 1.68
CA ASP A 50 2.39 0.17 2.79
C ASP A 50 3.42 -0.85 3.28
N TYR A 51 3.99 -1.65 2.40
CA TYR A 51 4.86 -2.74 2.81
C TYR A 51 6.02 -2.96 1.83
N ARG A 52 7.26 -2.91 2.31
CA ARG A 52 8.46 -3.18 1.51
C ARG A 52 9.25 -4.34 2.10
N PRO A 53 9.37 -5.44 1.38
CA PRO A 53 10.33 -6.47 1.73
C PRO A 53 11.73 -6.15 1.17
N ASP A 54 12.74 -6.73 1.83
CA ASP A 54 14.10 -6.91 1.33
C ASP A 54 14.83 -5.63 0.87
N ILE A 55 15.11 -4.73 1.82
CA ILE A 55 16.10 -3.68 1.63
C ILE A 55 17.47 -4.26 1.96
N PHE A 56 18.36 -4.28 0.97
CA PHE A 56 19.77 -4.61 1.15
C PHE A 56 20.60 -3.33 0.96
N ILE A 57 21.33 -2.94 1.99
CA ILE A 57 22.22 -1.79 1.97
C ILE A 57 23.64 -2.29 1.83
N GLU A 58 24.33 -1.89 0.78
CA GLU A 58 25.72 -2.22 0.54
C GLU A 58 26.60 -1.40 1.52
N PRO A 59 27.57 -2.01 2.23
CA PRO A 59 28.40 -1.29 3.19
C PRO A 59 29.10 -0.05 2.61
N GLU A 60 29.55 -0.14 1.35
CA GLU A 60 30.22 0.93 0.63
C GLU A 60 29.35 2.19 0.51
N VAL A 61 28.03 2.01 0.38
CA VAL A 61 27.08 3.14 0.30
C VAL A 61 27.05 3.94 1.61
N ILE A 62 27.27 3.27 2.73
CA ILE A 62 27.31 3.92 4.04
C ILE A 62 28.54 4.80 4.18
N ASP A 63 29.70 4.26 3.83
CA ASP A 63 30.98 4.96 3.95
C ASP A 63 31.07 6.11 2.95
N ASP A 64 30.71 5.87 1.69
CA ASP A 64 30.79 6.88 0.60
C ASP A 64 29.85 8.06 0.82
N ASN A 65 28.74 7.87 1.51
CA ASN A 65 27.73 8.90 1.75
C ASN A 65 27.72 9.43 3.20
N ASN A 66 28.67 9.03 4.03
CA ASN A 66 28.75 9.43 5.44
C ASN A 66 27.42 9.22 6.17
N ILE A 67 26.81 8.07 5.99
CA ILE A 67 25.50 7.74 6.57
C ILE A 67 25.62 7.63 8.10
N THR A 68 24.85 8.44 8.78
CA THR A 68 24.75 8.44 10.25
C THR A 68 23.44 7.93 10.78
N ASN A 69 22.41 7.88 9.92
CA ASN A 69 21.07 7.46 10.30
C ASN A 69 20.46 6.49 9.29
N ILE A 70 19.62 5.60 9.79
CA ILE A 70 18.73 4.78 8.96
C ILE A 70 17.31 4.98 9.47
N ASN A 71 16.47 5.54 8.61
CA ASN A 71 15.07 5.80 8.90
C ASN A 71 14.20 5.10 7.85
N LEU A 72 13.92 3.83 8.10
CA LEU A 72 13.17 2.95 7.23
C LEU A 72 11.88 2.50 7.91
N ASP A 73 10.76 2.75 7.23
CA ASP A 73 9.47 2.22 7.63
C ASP A 73 9.21 0.85 6.98
N SER A 74 8.33 0.07 7.57
CA SER A 74 7.80 -1.17 6.98
C SER A 74 8.83 -2.28 6.75
N LEU A 75 9.91 -2.33 7.55
CA LEU A 75 10.85 -3.44 7.52
C LEU A 75 10.30 -4.67 8.22
N HIS A 76 10.53 -5.84 7.62
CA HIS A 76 10.28 -7.09 8.29
C HIS A 76 11.36 -7.36 9.36
N PHE A 77 10.97 -7.92 10.51
CA PHE A 77 11.87 -8.15 11.65
C PHE A 77 13.18 -8.88 11.26
N PHE A 78 13.11 -9.90 10.40
CA PHE A 78 14.29 -10.64 9.94
C PHE A 78 15.24 -9.80 9.07
N GLN A 79 14.74 -8.80 8.39
CA GLN A 79 15.56 -7.90 7.58
C GLN A 79 16.34 -6.92 8.46
N ILE A 80 15.69 -6.41 9.50
CA ILE A 80 16.34 -5.57 10.51
C ILE A 80 17.47 -6.36 11.18
N GLN A 81 17.24 -7.61 11.53
CA GLN A 81 18.25 -8.45 12.17
C GLN A 81 19.47 -8.67 11.26
N ASN A 82 19.25 -8.99 9.98
CA ASN A 82 20.35 -9.15 9.02
C ASN A 82 21.11 -7.83 8.76
N LEU A 83 20.41 -6.71 8.80
CA LEU A 83 21.01 -5.39 8.65
C LEU A 83 21.91 -5.08 9.85
N VAL A 84 21.42 -5.32 11.06
CA VAL A 84 22.14 -5.11 12.33
C VAL A 84 23.39 -5.97 12.43
N GLU A 85 23.31 -7.23 11.99
CA GLU A 85 24.48 -8.15 12.01
C GLU A 85 25.60 -7.73 11.05
N LYS A 86 25.24 -7.02 9.97
CA LYS A 86 26.22 -6.57 8.94
C LYS A 86 26.76 -5.17 9.18
N ILE A 87 26.05 -4.35 9.90
CA ILE A 87 26.35 -2.93 10.11
C ILE A 87 26.42 -2.68 11.61
N ASP A 88 27.59 -2.32 12.10
CA ASP A 88 27.81 -2.01 13.53
C ASP A 88 27.24 -0.62 13.86
N PHE A 89 25.96 -0.53 14.13
CA PHE A 89 25.32 0.70 14.59
C PHE A 89 25.26 0.76 16.11
N ASN A 90 25.94 1.70 16.70
CA ASN A 90 25.98 1.90 18.16
C ASN A 90 24.64 2.33 18.77
N ASN A 91 23.67 2.80 17.95
CA ASN A 91 22.37 3.29 18.45
C ASN A 91 21.24 3.01 17.45
N ILE A 92 20.68 1.82 17.46
CA ILE A 92 19.49 1.50 16.65
C ILE A 92 18.23 1.67 17.49
N GLN A 93 17.32 2.53 17.06
CA GLN A 93 15.99 2.63 17.63
C GLN A 93 14.98 1.92 16.75
N ILE A 94 14.37 0.87 17.26
CA ILE A 94 13.28 0.15 16.60
C ILE A 94 11.98 0.58 17.25
N LYS A 95 11.09 1.21 16.46
CA LYS A 95 9.74 1.59 16.90
C LYS A 95 8.71 0.71 16.20
N LYS A 96 7.79 0.14 16.98
CA LYS A 96 6.64 -0.54 16.40
C LYS A 96 5.75 0.52 15.73
N SER A 97 5.47 0.33 14.44
CA SER A 97 4.53 1.12 13.66
C SER A 97 3.23 0.33 13.43
N ASP A 98 2.56 0.58 12.32
CA ASP A 98 1.34 -0.10 11.94
C ASP A 98 1.58 -1.57 11.56
N ILE A 99 0.51 -2.31 11.38
CA ILE A 99 0.55 -3.74 11.03
C ILE A 99 0.04 -3.90 9.61
N ALA A 100 0.85 -4.47 8.73
CA ALA A 100 0.39 -4.94 7.43
C ALA A 100 -0.46 -6.21 7.61
N VAL A 101 -1.68 -6.18 7.07
CA VAL A 101 -2.61 -7.30 7.16
C VAL A 101 -2.50 -8.15 5.90
N ASN A 102 -2.11 -9.41 6.08
CA ASN A 102 -2.09 -10.39 5.00
C ASN A 102 -3.21 -11.42 5.21
N LEU A 103 -3.97 -11.65 4.16
CA LEU A 103 -5.00 -12.68 4.12
C LEU A 103 -4.71 -13.67 3.01
N ILE A 104 -4.54 -14.94 3.37
CA ILE A 104 -4.55 -16.02 2.39
C ILE A 104 -6.01 -16.24 2.01
N LEU A 105 -6.34 -15.89 0.76
CA LEU A 105 -7.69 -16.03 0.26
C LEU A 105 -8.05 -17.52 0.14
N PRO A 106 -9.10 -17.99 0.82
CA PRO A 106 -9.61 -19.34 0.63
C PRO A 106 -10.26 -19.48 -0.76
N ARG A 107 -10.55 -20.70 -1.16
CA ARG A 107 -11.10 -20.99 -2.49
C ARG A 107 -12.53 -20.47 -2.67
N THR A 108 -13.29 -20.41 -1.57
CA THR A 108 -14.70 -20.03 -1.58
C THR A 108 -15.01 -18.99 -0.51
N TYR A 109 -16.08 -18.23 -0.73
CA TYR A 109 -16.58 -17.29 0.28
C TYR A 109 -17.05 -17.98 1.57
N ASP A 110 -17.58 -19.20 1.47
CA ASP A 110 -18.01 -19.95 2.64
C ASP A 110 -16.82 -20.39 3.49
N GLU A 111 -15.74 -20.87 2.88
CA GLU A 111 -14.47 -21.15 3.58
C GLU A 111 -13.92 -19.90 4.27
N TYR A 112 -13.99 -18.74 3.58
CA TYR A 112 -13.60 -17.47 4.20
C TYR A 112 -14.43 -17.16 5.44
N LEU A 113 -15.75 -17.34 5.37
CA LEU A 113 -16.64 -17.14 6.51
C LEU A 113 -16.34 -18.11 7.66
N GLU A 114 -16.02 -19.35 7.36
CA GLU A 114 -15.67 -20.36 8.37
C GLU A 114 -14.40 -20.01 9.14
N GLY A 115 -13.42 -19.41 8.46
CA GLY A 115 -12.18 -18.92 9.08
C GLY A 115 -12.37 -17.73 10.03
N LEU A 116 -13.51 -17.05 9.98
CA LEU A 116 -13.78 -15.90 10.84
C LEU A 116 -14.28 -16.31 12.23
N THR A 117 -14.05 -15.45 13.22
CA THR A 117 -14.69 -15.58 14.53
C THR A 117 -16.22 -15.59 14.39
N LYS A 118 -16.93 -16.25 15.30
CA LYS A 118 -18.40 -16.30 15.31
C LYS A 118 -19.02 -14.89 15.22
N LYS A 119 -18.48 -13.92 15.94
CA LYS A 119 -18.93 -12.52 15.94
C LYS A 119 -18.81 -11.89 14.55
N ASN A 120 -17.62 -11.97 13.94
CA ASN A 120 -17.36 -11.36 12.64
C ASN A 120 -18.18 -12.01 11.52
N ARG A 121 -18.27 -13.34 11.52
CA ARG A 121 -19.12 -14.11 10.59
C ARG A 121 -20.58 -13.71 10.69
N HIS A 122 -21.12 -13.58 11.93
CA HIS A 122 -22.50 -13.13 12.13
C HIS A 122 -22.73 -11.71 11.60
N GLU A 123 -21.79 -10.81 11.88
CA GLU A 123 -21.90 -9.41 11.43
C GLU A 123 -21.83 -9.29 9.89
N LEU A 124 -20.94 -10.02 9.23
CA LEU A 124 -20.90 -10.03 7.76
C LEU A 124 -22.19 -10.58 7.15
N ARG A 125 -22.71 -11.69 7.69
CA ARG A 125 -23.99 -12.25 7.22
C ARG A 125 -25.16 -11.29 7.45
N ARG A 126 -25.15 -10.55 8.55
CA ARG A 126 -26.15 -9.52 8.84
C ARG A 126 -26.07 -8.37 7.85
N LYS A 127 -24.86 -7.85 7.57
CA LYS A 127 -24.66 -6.78 6.61
C LYS A 127 -25.05 -7.20 5.20
N LYS A 128 -24.64 -8.40 4.78
CA LYS A 128 -25.02 -8.94 3.48
C LYS A 128 -26.54 -9.04 3.33
N ARG A 129 -27.23 -9.63 4.30
CA ARG A 129 -28.72 -9.72 4.28
C ARG A 129 -29.39 -8.34 4.20
N LYS A 130 -28.85 -7.34 4.96
CA LYS A 130 -29.36 -5.97 4.88
C LYS A 130 -29.23 -5.42 3.47
N PHE A 131 -28.06 -5.59 2.86
CA PHE A 131 -27.83 -5.14 1.49
C PHE A 131 -28.74 -5.85 0.46
N ASP A 132 -28.86 -7.17 0.58
CA ASP A 132 -29.74 -7.98 -0.29
C ASP A 132 -31.22 -7.56 -0.17
N ASN A 133 -31.66 -7.19 1.04
CA ASN A 133 -33.06 -6.75 1.29
C ASN A 133 -33.37 -5.36 0.68
N GLU A 134 -32.38 -4.54 0.37
CA GLU A 134 -32.58 -3.25 -0.31
C GLU A 134 -32.99 -3.45 -1.78
N ASN A 135 -33.01 -4.68 -2.29
CA ASN A 135 -33.33 -5.03 -3.69
C ASN A 135 -32.60 -4.18 -4.74
N ILE A 136 -31.38 -3.73 -4.41
CA ILE A 136 -30.55 -2.95 -5.33
C ILE A 136 -29.98 -3.92 -6.36
N GLN A 137 -30.33 -3.71 -7.61
CA GLN A 137 -29.63 -4.40 -8.70
C GLN A 137 -28.24 -3.80 -8.85
N TYR A 138 -27.22 -4.64 -8.69
CA TYR A 138 -25.83 -4.24 -8.79
C TYR A 138 -25.02 -5.22 -9.62
N LYS A 139 -23.89 -4.75 -10.11
CA LYS A 139 -22.89 -5.52 -10.83
C LYS A 139 -21.51 -5.17 -10.29
N LEU A 140 -20.67 -6.16 -10.12
CA LEU A 140 -19.24 -5.92 -9.92
C LEU A 140 -18.59 -5.73 -11.28
N GLU A 141 -17.92 -4.62 -11.47
CA GLU A 141 -17.26 -4.24 -12.71
C GLU A 141 -15.80 -3.89 -12.44
N GLU A 142 -14.98 -4.08 -13.46
CA GLU A 142 -13.58 -3.67 -13.52
C GLU A 142 -13.43 -2.55 -14.55
N SER A 143 -12.60 -1.55 -14.26
CA SER A 143 -12.33 -0.46 -15.18
C SER A 143 -10.92 0.10 -15.00
N LYS A 144 -10.42 0.72 -16.07
CA LYS A 144 -9.30 1.67 -16.05
C LYS A 144 -9.73 3.07 -16.53
N GLU A 145 -11.03 3.29 -16.68
CA GLU A 145 -11.57 4.55 -17.18
C GLU A 145 -11.42 5.68 -16.15
N LEU A 146 -11.00 6.84 -16.65
CA LEU A 146 -10.72 8.00 -15.80
C LEU A 146 -11.97 8.57 -15.13
N ASP A 147 -13.16 8.44 -15.73
CA ASP A 147 -14.40 8.93 -15.14
C ASP A 147 -14.75 8.21 -13.84
N ILE A 148 -14.57 6.88 -13.79
CA ILE A 148 -14.77 6.10 -12.56
C ILE A 148 -13.69 6.45 -11.52
N PHE A 149 -12.46 6.70 -11.97
CA PHE A 149 -11.39 7.12 -11.10
C PHE A 149 -11.66 8.51 -10.50
N ASP A 150 -12.21 9.44 -11.28
CA ASP A 150 -12.59 10.77 -10.82
C ASP A 150 -13.66 10.69 -9.71
N ILE A 151 -14.61 9.77 -9.84
CA ILE A 151 -15.59 9.50 -8.78
C ILE A 151 -14.89 8.98 -7.51
N PHE A 152 -13.93 8.05 -7.65
CA PHE A 152 -13.13 7.55 -6.52
C PHE A 152 -12.40 8.70 -5.80
N ILE A 153 -11.70 9.55 -6.54
CA ILE A 153 -10.98 10.71 -5.99
C ILE A 153 -11.96 11.67 -5.29
N SER A 154 -13.07 12.00 -5.94
CA SER A 154 -14.08 12.87 -5.37
C SER A 154 -14.67 12.34 -4.07
N GLN A 155 -14.97 11.04 -3.99
CA GLN A 155 -15.44 10.39 -2.77
C GLN A 155 -14.42 10.46 -1.63
N HIS A 156 -13.13 10.36 -1.95
CA HIS A 156 -12.05 10.55 -0.96
C HIS A 156 -12.01 12.00 -0.47
N LYS A 157 -11.89 12.97 -1.38
CA LYS A 157 -11.78 14.42 -1.04
C LYS A 157 -12.97 14.92 -0.23
N THR A 158 -14.16 14.40 -0.49
CA THR A 158 -15.39 14.76 0.23
C THR A 158 -15.60 14.00 1.54
N SER A 159 -14.78 13.00 1.83
CA SER A 159 -14.86 12.23 3.06
C SER A 159 -14.42 13.06 4.27
N LYS A 160 -15.05 12.82 5.43
CA LYS A 160 -14.67 13.48 6.67
C LYS A 160 -13.41 12.84 7.29
N GLY A 161 -12.65 13.65 8.03
CA GLY A 161 -11.51 13.20 8.82
C GLY A 161 -10.27 12.88 7.97
N ASP A 162 -9.48 11.93 8.45
CA ASP A 162 -8.18 11.60 7.85
C ASP A 162 -8.26 11.13 6.39
N LYS A 163 -9.34 10.44 6.04
CA LYS A 163 -9.55 9.95 4.68
C LYS A 163 -9.61 11.09 3.65
N GLY A 164 -10.30 12.18 3.98
CA GLY A 164 -10.36 13.36 3.10
C GLY A 164 -9.04 14.13 3.06
N ARG A 165 -8.37 14.24 4.21
CA ARG A 165 -7.05 14.88 4.30
C ARG A 165 -5.94 14.13 3.58
N PHE A 166 -6.05 12.81 3.49
CA PHE A 166 -5.10 11.97 2.78
C PHE A 166 -5.05 12.29 1.27
N MET A 167 -6.19 12.56 0.64
CA MET A 167 -6.29 12.78 -0.81
C MET A 167 -5.91 14.23 -1.18
N THR A 168 -4.63 14.58 -1.02
CA THR A 168 -4.06 15.83 -1.53
C THR A 168 -3.92 15.78 -3.05
N ASP A 169 -3.65 16.92 -3.69
CA ASP A 169 -3.41 16.97 -5.14
C ASP A 169 -2.17 16.15 -5.55
N LEU A 170 -1.16 16.08 -4.69
CA LEU A 170 0.01 15.23 -4.90
C LEU A 170 -0.35 13.75 -4.86
N VAL A 171 -1.16 13.33 -3.88
CA VAL A 171 -1.64 11.94 -3.79
C VAL A 171 -2.53 11.58 -4.97
N GLU A 172 -3.41 12.49 -5.40
CA GLU A 172 -4.23 12.29 -6.59
C GLU A 172 -3.36 12.09 -7.84
N ALA A 173 -2.38 12.97 -8.06
CA ALA A 173 -1.46 12.86 -9.20
C ALA A 173 -0.71 11.53 -9.18
N TYR A 174 -0.24 11.10 -8.02
CA TYR A 174 0.41 9.82 -7.83
C TYR A 174 -0.52 8.64 -8.17
N PHE A 175 -1.73 8.64 -7.65
CA PHE A 175 -2.70 7.57 -7.91
C PHE A 175 -3.13 7.51 -9.39
N ARG A 176 -3.24 8.66 -10.06
CA ARG A 176 -3.51 8.72 -11.51
C ARG A 176 -2.38 8.09 -12.32
N ASN A 177 -1.14 8.31 -11.91
CA ASN A 177 0.00 7.66 -12.55
C ASN A 177 0.03 6.15 -12.28
N LEU A 178 -0.32 5.69 -11.06
CA LEU A 178 -0.43 4.26 -10.77
C LEU A 178 -1.46 3.55 -11.65
N LEU A 179 -2.58 4.20 -11.98
CA LEU A 179 -3.61 3.62 -12.83
C LEU A 179 -3.08 3.26 -14.24
N ASN A 180 -2.04 3.96 -14.70
CA ASN A 180 -1.41 3.68 -16.00
C ASN A 180 -0.45 2.49 -15.96
N LEU A 181 -0.06 2.02 -14.77
CA LEU A 181 0.82 0.88 -14.61
C LEU A 181 0.07 -0.44 -14.74
N GLU A 182 0.80 -1.47 -15.16
CA GLU A 182 0.27 -2.84 -15.21
C GLU A 182 -0.12 -3.33 -13.82
N GLY A 183 -1.20 -4.10 -13.74
CA GLY A 183 -1.71 -4.67 -12.50
C GLY A 183 -2.59 -3.71 -11.67
N TRP A 184 -2.52 -2.40 -11.86
CA TRP A 184 -3.40 -1.46 -11.18
C TRP A 184 -4.75 -1.35 -11.86
N LYS A 185 -5.83 -1.49 -11.08
CA LYS A 185 -7.20 -1.58 -11.55
C LYS A 185 -8.18 -0.94 -10.59
N ILE A 186 -9.33 -0.56 -11.12
CA ILE A 186 -10.48 -0.10 -10.35
C ILE A 186 -11.53 -1.20 -10.37
N TYR A 187 -11.94 -1.64 -9.20
CA TYR A 187 -13.13 -2.48 -9.03
C TYR A 187 -14.24 -1.64 -8.41
N TYR A 188 -15.44 -1.75 -8.95
CA TYR A 188 -16.56 -1.01 -8.40
C TYR A 188 -17.86 -1.79 -8.47
N ILE A 189 -18.71 -1.54 -7.48
CA ILE A 189 -20.07 -2.06 -7.46
C ILE A 189 -20.97 -1.00 -8.10
N ASN A 190 -21.44 -1.30 -9.30
CA ASN A 190 -22.29 -0.41 -10.05
C ASN A 190 -23.78 -0.71 -9.84
N SER A 191 -24.60 0.32 -9.83
CA SER A 191 -26.06 0.23 -9.77
C SER A 191 -26.69 1.12 -10.83
N LYS A 192 -28.00 1.03 -11.00
CA LYS A 192 -28.75 1.95 -11.90
C LYS A 192 -28.57 3.43 -11.55
N LYS A 193 -28.13 3.73 -10.32
CA LYS A 193 -27.90 5.10 -9.83
C LYS A 193 -26.44 5.51 -9.87
N GLY A 194 -25.58 4.66 -10.40
CA GLY A 194 -24.12 4.83 -10.45
C GLY A 194 -23.36 3.98 -9.44
N PRO A 195 -22.06 4.23 -9.31
CA PRO A 195 -21.18 3.46 -8.42
C PRO A 195 -21.57 3.60 -6.94
N LEU A 196 -21.74 2.47 -6.27
CA LEU A 196 -22.06 2.38 -4.83
C LEU A 196 -20.79 2.30 -3.98
N SER A 197 -19.77 1.64 -4.50
CA SER A 197 -18.46 1.47 -3.85
C SER A 197 -17.40 1.30 -4.90
N ILE A 198 -16.24 1.89 -4.67
CA ILE A 198 -15.09 1.84 -5.58
C ILE A 198 -13.87 1.45 -4.78
N ALA A 199 -13.06 0.54 -5.32
CA ALA A 199 -11.78 0.12 -4.77
C ALA A 199 -10.71 0.27 -5.84
N PHE A 200 -9.58 0.87 -5.48
CA PHE A 200 -8.39 0.92 -6.31
C PHE A 200 -7.43 -0.14 -5.81
N CYS A 201 -7.09 -1.09 -6.66
CA CYS A 201 -6.40 -2.32 -6.30
C CYS A 201 -5.23 -2.59 -7.25
N TYR A 202 -4.28 -3.36 -6.74
CA TYR A 202 -3.26 -4.01 -7.54
C TYR A 202 -3.56 -5.51 -7.64
N GLU A 203 -3.53 -6.05 -8.84
CA GLU A 203 -3.70 -7.48 -9.12
C GLU A 203 -2.52 -7.97 -9.96
N ASN A 204 -1.99 -9.14 -9.55
CA ASN A 204 -0.77 -9.75 -10.12
C ASN A 204 -1.12 -11.04 -10.84
#